data_7037525fd708a29838e85c015215cfc3
#
_entry.id   7037525fd708a29838e85c015215cfc3
#
_cell.length_a   1.000
_cell.length_b   1.000
_cell.length_c   1.000
_cell.angle_alpha   90.00
_cell.angle_beta   90.00
_cell.angle_gamma   90.00
#
_symmetry.space_group_name_H-M   'P 1'
#
loop_
_entity.id
_entity.type
_entity.pdbx_description
1 polymer ?
#
loop_
_entity_poly.entity_id
_entity_poly.type
_entity_poly.pdbx_seq_one_letter_code
_entity_poly.pdbx_strand_id
1 'polypeptide(L)'
;MSFNLRNRSLLTVQDYTPREFRYLLDLARDLKRAKYARTEQKRLADKEICLIFEKTSTRTRCAFEVACYDQGAHVTYLDPAGSQIGHKESFKDTARVLGRMFDAIEYRGASQCGVDQLAAYAGVPVYNGLTDEYHPTQMLADIMTMREHSDKPMSEIRYCYIGDTRSNMGHSLMIAGCLVGMDVRICGPKSLWPADEYQKIARDLEAKNGAKLTITDDPKDGVKGVDFIHTDVWVSMGEPKEVWKKRIELLTPYQVNMALMKASGNPHVRFMHCLPAFHDTETTLGKQIAEAYGMTDGVEVTNEVFESEMNIAFEQAENRLHTIKALLVATLGD
;
A
#
# COMPACT_ATOMS: atom_id res chain seq x y z
N MET A 1 -5.72 -27.45 -8.18
CA MET A 1 -4.25 -27.52 -8.06
C MET A 1 -3.85 -26.81 -6.79
N SER A 2 -3.06 -27.44 -5.93
CA SER A 2 -2.38 -26.79 -4.82
C SER A 2 -1.21 -25.97 -5.38
N PHE A 3 -0.92 -24.84 -4.79
CA PHE A 3 0.29 -24.05 -5.08
C PHE A 3 1.06 -23.88 -3.77
N ASN A 4 2.34 -23.66 -3.89
CA ASN A 4 3.24 -23.47 -2.74
C ASN A 4 3.89 -22.09 -2.86
N LEU A 5 3.69 -21.24 -1.85
CA LEU A 5 4.31 -19.93 -1.76
C LEU A 5 5.62 -19.93 -0.94
N ARG A 6 6.05 -21.07 -0.44
CA ARG A 6 7.27 -21.17 0.38
C ARG A 6 8.47 -20.55 -0.36
N ASN A 7 9.23 -19.75 0.36
CA ASN A 7 10.38 -19.00 -0.12
C ASN A 7 10.08 -17.99 -1.25
N ARG A 8 8.81 -17.59 -1.44
CA ARG A 8 8.46 -16.54 -2.41
C ARG A 8 8.65 -15.16 -1.82
N SER A 9 9.31 -14.30 -2.57
CA SER A 9 9.40 -12.86 -2.29
C SER A 9 8.12 -12.14 -2.73
N LEU A 10 7.88 -10.93 -2.19
CA LEU A 10 6.86 -10.00 -2.64
C LEU A 10 7.54 -8.67 -2.98
N LEU A 11 7.95 -8.47 -4.22
CA LEU A 11 8.60 -7.24 -4.69
C LEU A 11 7.58 -6.31 -5.34
N THR A 12 6.67 -6.89 -6.11
CA THR A 12 5.50 -6.24 -6.71
C THR A 12 4.31 -7.20 -6.64
N VAL A 13 3.08 -6.68 -6.74
CA VAL A 13 1.89 -7.55 -6.73
C VAL A 13 1.75 -8.39 -8.00
N GLN A 14 2.35 -7.95 -9.11
CA GLN A 14 2.32 -8.67 -10.39
C GLN A 14 3.12 -9.98 -10.38
N ASP A 15 3.97 -10.19 -9.36
CA ASP A 15 4.70 -11.44 -9.18
C ASP A 15 3.79 -12.60 -8.73
N TYR A 16 2.55 -12.28 -8.36
CA TYR A 16 1.54 -13.23 -7.90
C TYR A 16 0.41 -13.39 -8.90
N THR A 17 -0.08 -14.60 -9.02
CA THR A 17 -1.31 -14.87 -9.77
C THR A 17 -2.55 -14.39 -8.99
N PRO A 18 -3.69 -14.12 -9.66
CA PRO A 18 -4.93 -13.75 -8.97
C PRO A 18 -5.36 -14.76 -7.90
N ARG A 19 -5.05 -16.06 -8.12
CA ARG A 19 -5.37 -17.12 -7.18
C ARG A 19 -4.48 -17.08 -5.94
N GLU A 20 -3.18 -16.87 -6.10
CA GLU A 20 -2.22 -16.72 -5.00
C GLU A 20 -2.54 -15.48 -4.17
N PHE A 21 -2.87 -14.37 -4.84
CA PHE A 21 -3.27 -13.15 -4.17
C PHE A 21 -4.54 -13.34 -3.32
N ARG A 22 -5.58 -13.99 -3.87
CA ARG A 22 -6.80 -14.32 -3.12
C ARG A 22 -6.52 -15.24 -1.93
N TYR A 23 -5.64 -16.21 -2.08
CA TYR A 23 -5.23 -17.10 -1.00
C TYR A 23 -4.61 -16.31 0.17
N LEU A 24 -3.73 -15.33 -0.12
CA LEU A 24 -3.16 -14.46 0.92
C LEU A 24 -4.24 -13.65 1.65
N LEU A 25 -5.23 -13.14 0.93
CA LEU A 25 -6.37 -12.43 1.54
C LEU A 25 -7.23 -13.33 2.41
N ASP A 26 -7.50 -14.56 1.97
CA ASP A 26 -8.29 -15.52 2.75
C ASP A 26 -7.54 -15.96 4.00
N LEU A 27 -6.24 -16.24 3.88
CA LEU A 27 -5.38 -16.55 5.02
C LEU A 27 -5.29 -15.37 6.01
N ALA A 28 -5.20 -14.13 5.51
CA ALA A 28 -5.18 -12.93 6.35
C ALA A 28 -6.46 -12.80 7.17
N ARG A 29 -7.62 -13.02 6.54
CA ARG A 29 -8.92 -13.03 7.23
C ARG A 29 -8.99 -14.09 8.31
N ASP A 30 -8.53 -15.31 8.01
CA ASP A 30 -8.56 -16.42 8.97
C ASP A 30 -7.61 -16.15 10.16
N LEU A 31 -6.41 -15.62 9.90
CA LEU A 31 -5.47 -15.21 10.96
C LEU A 31 -6.00 -14.04 11.78
N LYS A 32 -6.67 -13.06 11.16
CA LYS A 32 -7.36 -11.96 11.86
C LYS A 32 -8.41 -12.51 12.83
N ARG A 33 -9.26 -13.41 12.37
CA ARG A 33 -10.28 -14.09 13.20
C ARG A 33 -9.66 -14.87 14.35
N ALA A 34 -8.60 -15.65 14.07
CA ALA A 34 -7.90 -16.42 15.07
C ALA A 34 -7.27 -15.54 16.17
N LYS A 35 -6.67 -14.38 15.79
CA LYS A 35 -6.13 -13.40 16.74
C LYS A 35 -7.21 -12.88 17.69
N TYR A 36 -8.35 -12.43 17.17
CA TYR A 36 -9.44 -11.93 17.99
C TYR A 36 -10.12 -13.00 18.85
N ALA A 37 -10.21 -14.23 18.32
CA ALA A 37 -10.72 -15.39 19.07
C ALA A 37 -9.72 -15.96 20.08
N ARG A 38 -8.46 -15.45 20.10
CA ARG A 38 -7.34 -15.97 20.92
C ARG A 38 -7.05 -17.45 20.69
N THR A 39 -7.20 -17.90 19.44
CA THR A 39 -6.92 -19.28 18.99
C THR A 39 -5.76 -19.34 18.01
N GLU A 40 -5.04 -18.23 17.84
CA GLU A 40 -3.94 -18.11 16.90
C GLU A 40 -2.78 -19.05 17.30
N GLN A 41 -2.30 -19.82 16.29
CA GLN A 41 -1.14 -20.70 16.45
C GLN A 41 0.12 -20.03 15.94
N LYS A 42 1.23 -20.22 16.63
CA LYS A 42 2.55 -19.71 16.24
C LYS A 42 3.15 -20.61 15.14
N ARG A 43 3.13 -20.14 13.92
CA ARG A 43 3.63 -20.87 12.73
C ARG A 43 5.03 -20.44 12.28
N LEU A 44 5.60 -19.43 12.93
CA LEU A 44 6.92 -18.87 12.62
C LEU A 44 7.83 -18.92 13.85
N ALA A 45 7.62 -19.91 14.74
CA ALA A 45 8.50 -20.11 15.88
C ALA A 45 9.95 -20.28 15.41
N ASP A 46 10.86 -19.60 16.12
CA ASP A 46 12.30 -19.64 15.86
C ASP A 46 12.73 -19.05 14.49
N LYS A 47 11.85 -18.31 13.81
CA LYS A 47 12.24 -17.55 12.60
C LYS A 47 12.81 -16.19 12.98
N GLU A 48 13.89 -15.82 12.28
CA GLU A 48 14.57 -14.53 12.43
C GLU A 48 14.30 -13.65 11.20
N ILE A 49 13.75 -12.45 11.42
CA ILE A 49 13.34 -11.55 10.33
C ILE A 49 14.05 -10.22 10.47
N CYS A 50 14.72 -9.79 9.39
CA CYS A 50 15.39 -8.50 9.32
C CYS A 50 14.47 -7.45 8.68
N LEU A 51 14.29 -6.30 9.33
CA LEU A 51 13.58 -5.15 8.78
C LEU A 51 14.58 -4.04 8.48
N ILE A 52 14.75 -3.69 7.20
CA ILE A 52 15.65 -2.63 6.73
C ILE A 52 14.83 -1.42 6.35
N PHE A 53 15.07 -0.29 7.02
CA PHE A 53 14.38 0.97 6.76
C PHE A 53 15.37 2.06 6.38
N GLU A 54 15.35 2.50 5.12
CA GLU A 54 16.01 3.74 4.68
C GLU A 54 15.07 4.95 4.84
N LYS A 55 13.76 4.70 4.84
CA LYS A 55 12.71 5.70 5.13
C LYS A 55 11.93 5.26 6.35
N THR A 56 11.78 6.15 7.32
CA THR A 56 11.03 5.88 8.54
C THR A 56 9.56 5.54 8.26
N SER A 57 8.97 4.69 9.09
CA SER A 57 7.54 4.36 9.01
C SER A 57 7.05 3.76 10.32
N THR A 58 6.03 4.37 10.91
CA THR A 58 5.35 3.82 12.08
C THR A 58 4.55 2.56 11.71
N ARG A 59 3.68 2.67 10.71
CA ARG A 59 2.73 1.60 10.34
C ARG A 59 3.38 0.35 9.79
N THR A 60 4.29 0.48 8.83
CA THR A 60 4.98 -0.69 8.25
C THR A 60 5.81 -1.41 9.30
N ARG A 61 6.57 -0.66 10.11
CA ARG A 61 7.36 -1.23 11.19
C ARG A 61 6.48 -1.99 12.19
N CYS A 62 5.48 -1.32 12.77
CA CYS A 62 4.59 -1.96 13.74
C CYS A 62 3.86 -3.17 13.16
N ALA A 63 3.42 -3.11 11.89
CA ALA A 63 2.72 -4.22 11.25
C ALA A 63 3.61 -5.46 11.10
N PHE A 64 4.87 -5.31 10.69
CA PHE A 64 5.81 -6.41 10.62
C PHE A 64 6.20 -6.93 12.02
N GLU A 65 6.58 -6.04 12.94
CA GLU A 65 6.97 -6.45 14.30
C GLU A 65 5.85 -7.22 15.01
N VAL A 66 4.61 -6.70 14.97
CA VAL A 66 3.47 -7.37 15.63
C VAL A 66 3.09 -8.66 14.90
N ALA A 67 3.15 -8.71 13.54
CA ALA A 67 2.91 -9.93 12.79
C ALA A 67 3.90 -11.05 13.17
N CYS A 68 5.18 -10.70 13.25
CA CYS A 68 6.24 -11.62 13.67
C CYS A 68 6.02 -12.09 15.10
N TYR A 69 5.80 -11.16 16.04
CA TYR A 69 5.56 -11.47 17.45
C TYR A 69 4.36 -12.40 17.64
N ASP A 70 3.23 -12.11 16.99
CA ASP A 70 2.02 -12.95 17.07
C ASP A 70 2.29 -14.39 16.62
N GLN A 71 3.17 -14.57 15.65
CA GLN A 71 3.51 -15.86 15.05
C GLN A 71 4.75 -16.54 15.67
N GLY A 72 5.39 -15.91 16.66
CA GLY A 72 6.53 -16.45 17.39
C GLY A 72 7.89 -16.24 16.72
N ALA A 73 7.97 -15.37 15.73
CA ALA A 73 9.22 -14.96 15.09
C ALA A 73 9.89 -13.83 15.88
N HIS A 74 11.22 -13.69 15.70
CA HIS A 74 12.01 -12.59 16.19
C HIS A 74 12.29 -11.56 15.10
N VAL A 75 12.51 -10.31 15.50
CA VAL A 75 12.76 -9.21 14.57
C VAL A 75 14.02 -8.45 14.93
N THR A 76 14.85 -8.19 13.93
CA THR A 76 15.94 -7.21 14.01
C THR A 76 15.58 -6.02 13.13
N TYR A 77 15.51 -4.84 13.72
CA TYR A 77 15.22 -3.59 13.02
C TYR A 77 16.51 -2.82 12.75
N LEU A 78 16.78 -2.56 11.48
CA LEU A 78 17.88 -1.71 11.02
C LEU A 78 17.29 -0.37 10.55
N ASP A 79 17.52 0.65 11.36
CA ASP A 79 17.07 2.02 11.07
C ASP A 79 17.98 2.71 10.02
N PRO A 80 17.58 3.90 9.49
CA PRO A 80 18.39 4.60 8.50
C PRO A 80 19.80 4.97 8.98
N ALA A 81 20.00 5.16 10.28
CA ALA A 81 21.31 5.50 10.87
C ALA A 81 22.12 4.24 11.17
N GLY A 82 21.48 3.12 11.46
CA GLY A 82 22.11 1.84 11.83
C GLY A 82 22.52 0.97 10.64
N SER A 83 22.13 1.31 9.41
CA SER A 83 22.47 0.54 8.21
C SER A 83 23.56 1.22 7.38
N GLN A 84 24.44 0.43 6.80
CA GLN A 84 25.47 0.88 5.85
C GLN A 84 25.09 0.62 4.38
N ILE A 85 23.88 0.07 4.16
CA ILE A 85 23.38 -0.32 2.83
C ILE A 85 23.31 0.91 1.90
N GLY A 86 23.83 0.74 0.69
CA GLY A 86 23.86 1.83 -0.29
C GLY A 86 24.91 2.92 -0.01
N HIS A 87 25.62 2.88 1.12
CA HIS A 87 26.58 3.87 1.55
C HIS A 87 28.01 3.34 1.52
N LYS A 88 28.33 2.40 2.42
CA LYS A 88 29.64 1.72 2.48
C LYS A 88 29.56 0.26 2.01
N GLU A 89 28.36 -0.28 1.91
CA GLU A 89 28.12 -1.65 1.51
C GLU A 89 27.07 -1.67 0.39
N SER A 90 27.31 -2.49 -0.63
CA SER A 90 26.37 -2.66 -1.74
C SER A 90 25.12 -3.44 -1.30
N PHE A 91 23.97 -3.21 -1.95
CA PHE A 91 22.76 -4.02 -1.75
C PHE A 91 23.04 -5.52 -1.89
N LYS A 92 23.89 -5.87 -2.85
CA LYS A 92 24.30 -7.26 -3.13
C LYS A 92 25.08 -7.89 -1.98
N ASP A 93 26.01 -7.16 -1.38
CA ASP A 93 26.83 -7.69 -0.29
C ASP A 93 26.03 -7.74 1.01
N THR A 94 25.25 -6.72 1.31
CA THR A 94 24.27 -6.72 2.41
C THR A 94 23.32 -7.93 2.30
N ALA A 95 22.77 -8.18 1.10
CA ALA A 95 21.89 -9.33 0.86
C ALA A 95 22.56 -10.66 1.21
N ARG A 96 23.81 -10.84 0.77
CA ARG A 96 24.57 -12.07 1.03
C ARG A 96 24.89 -12.30 2.50
N VAL A 97 25.13 -11.20 3.25
CA VAL A 97 25.38 -11.27 4.69
C VAL A 97 24.08 -11.58 5.44
N LEU A 98 23.04 -10.78 5.21
CA LEU A 98 21.78 -10.92 5.94
C LEU A 98 21.06 -12.22 5.61
N GLY A 99 21.11 -12.68 4.37
CA GLY A 99 20.52 -13.96 3.97
C GLY A 99 21.19 -15.20 4.61
N ARG A 100 22.34 -15.04 5.28
CA ARG A 100 22.95 -16.10 6.11
C ARG A 100 22.61 -16.02 7.58
N MET A 101 21.98 -14.93 8.01
CA MET A 101 21.62 -14.66 9.41
C MET A 101 20.14 -14.75 9.65
N PHE A 102 19.34 -14.44 8.62
CA PHE A 102 17.88 -14.28 8.74
C PHE A 102 17.13 -15.23 7.80
N ASP A 103 15.92 -15.60 8.17
CA ASP A 103 15.01 -16.40 7.35
C ASP A 103 14.26 -15.55 6.30
N ALA A 104 14.15 -14.24 6.52
CA ALA A 104 13.58 -13.30 5.56
C ALA A 104 14.06 -11.87 5.81
N ILE A 105 13.92 -11.02 4.78
CA ILE A 105 14.28 -9.61 4.83
C ILE A 105 13.09 -8.77 4.36
N GLU A 106 12.70 -7.78 5.13
CA GLU A 106 11.85 -6.68 4.67
C GLU A 106 12.72 -5.48 4.33
N TYR A 107 12.37 -4.79 3.26
CA TYR A 107 13.02 -3.56 2.85
C TYR A 107 12.01 -2.45 2.59
N ARG A 108 12.25 -1.29 3.21
CA ARG A 108 11.53 -0.04 2.95
C ARG A 108 12.50 1.08 2.64
N GLY A 109 12.50 1.53 1.41
CA GLY A 109 13.43 2.57 0.94
C GLY A 109 12.93 3.28 -0.31
N ALA A 110 13.86 3.83 -1.10
CA ALA A 110 13.57 4.51 -2.35
C ALA A 110 13.65 3.56 -3.55
N SER A 111 14.67 2.68 -3.56
CA SER A 111 15.10 1.98 -4.76
C SER A 111 14.38 0.66 -4.99
N GLN A 112 13.60 0.56 -6.08
CA GLN A 112 13.09 -0.73 -6.55
C GLN A 112 14.25 -1.64 -7.00
N CYS A 113 15.20 -1.12 -7.74
CA CYS A 113 16.39 -1.88 -8.12
C CYS A 113 17.17 -2.41 -6.89
N GLY A 114 17.18 -1.66 -5.78
CA GLY A 114 17.80 -2.09 -4.52
C GLY A 114 17.09 -3.31 -3.93
N VAL A 115 15.77 -3.28 -3.82
CA VAL A 115 15.01 -4.42 -3.28
C VAL A 115 15.06 -5.63 -4.22
N ASP A 116 15.12 -5.42 -5.54
CA ASP A 116 15.30 -6.50 -6.51
C ASP A 116 16.69 -7.17 -6.35
N GLN A 117 17.73 -6.38 -6.09
CA GLN A 117 19.07 -6.92 -5.79
C GLN A 117 19.09 -7.69 -4.46
N LEU A 118 18.42 -7.18 -3.42
CA LEU A 118 18.27 -7.93 -2.16
C LEU A 118 17.63 -9.29 -2.43
N ALA A 119 16.54 -9.36 -3.17
CA ALA A 119 15.85 -10.61 -3.49
C ALA A 119 16.71 -11.56 -4.33
N ALA A 120 17.49 -11.03 -5.29
CA ALA A 120 18.33 -11.83 -6.16
C ALA A 120 19.54 -12.50 -5.45
N TYR A 121 20.03 -11.90 -4.35
CA TYR A 121 21.27 -12.34 -3.71
C TYR A 121 21.13 -12.80 -2.25
N ALA A 122 19.99 -12.59 -1.59
CA ALA A 122 19.79 -12.98 -0.19
C ALA A 122 19.66 -14.50 -0.01
N GLY A 123 19.06 -15.21 -0.98
CA GLY A 123 18.75 -16.64 -0.86
C GLY A 123 17.60 -16.95 0.10
N VAL A 124 16.96 -15.91 0.64
CA VAL A 124 15.77 -15.97 1.50
C VAL A 124 14.70 -15.03 0.94
N PRO A 125 13.42 -15.18 1.30
CA PRO A 125 12.36 -14.25 0.88
C PRO A 125 12.65 -12.80 1.23
N VAL A 126 12.35 -11.90 0.27
CA VAL A 126 12.45 -10.46 0.45
C VAL A 126 11.08 -9.83 0.23
N TYR A 127 10.69 -8.94 1.15
CA TYR A 127 9.39 -8.26 1.10
C TYR A 127 9.59 -6.76 0.92
N ASN A 128 9.01 -6.22 -0.14
CA ASN A 128 8.98 -4.79 -0.40
C ASN A 128 7.95 -4.10 0.51
N GLY A 129 8.40 -3.47 1.57
CA GLY A 129 7.58 -2.68 2.48
C GLY A 129 7.12 -1.35 1.87
N LEU A 130 7.92 -0.77 0.98
CA LEU A 130 7.65 0.37 0.10
C LEU A 130 8.92 0.73 -0.68
N THR A 131 8.74 1.04 -1.96
CA THR A 131 9.71 1.79 -2.77
C THR A 131 9.04 3.03 -3.37
N ASP A 132 9.80 3.87 -4.09
CA ASP A 132 9.22 5.01 -4.81
C ASP A 132 8.31 4.56 -5.98
N GLU A 133 8.45 3.32 -6.43
CA GLU A 133 7.68 2.74 -7.53
C GLU A 133 6.47 1.93 -7.07
N TYR A 134 6.60 1.15 -5.97
CA TYR A 134 5.56 0.21 -5.53
C TYR A 134 5.38 0.16 -4.01
N HIS A 135 4.14 -0.19 -3.61
CA HIS A 135 3.80 -0.48 -2.21
C HIS A 135 2.95 -1.78 -2.11
N PRO A 136 3.53 -2.97 -2.43
CA PRO A 136 2.76 -4.20 -2.58
C PRO A 136 2.10 -4.67 -1.29
N THR A 137 2.73 -4.47 -0.12
CA THR A 137 2.12 -4.84 1.17
C THR A 137 0.89 -4.00 1.52
N GLN A 138 0.81 -2.76 1.02
CA GLN A 138 -0.39 -1.92 1.15
C GLN A 138 -1.53 -2.49 0.30
N MET A 139 -1.25 -2.96 -0.89
CA MET A 139 -2.27 -3.50 -1.81
C MET A 139 -3.03 -4.69 -1.24
N LEU A 140 -2.33 -5.58 -0.52
CA LEU A 140 -2.99 -6.67 0.19
C LEU A 140 -3.99 -6.15 1.22
N ALA A 141 -3.61 -5.14 2.00
CA ALA A 141 -4.47 -4.55 3.02
C ALA A 141 -5.65 -3.79 2.40
N ASP A 142 -5.41 -3.01 1.35
CA ASP A 142 -6.44 -2.22 0.69
C ASP A 142 -7.53 -3.11 0.11
N ILE A 143 -7.15 -4.16 -0.63
CA ILE A 143 -8.11 -5.09 -1.23
C ILE A 143 -8.81 -5.93 -0.16
N MET A 144 -8.11 -6.32 0.91
CA MET A 144 -8.75 -7.00 2.05
C MET A 144 -9.83 -6.09 2.68
N THR A 145 -9.50 -4.82 2.91
CA THR A 145 -10.43 -3.84 3.49
C THR A 145 -11.64 -3.59 2.58
N MET A 146 -11.42 -3.45 1.27
CA MET A 146 -12.54 -3.35 0.31
C MET A 146 -13.46 -4.57 0.36
N ARG A 147 -12.90 -5.78 0.52
CA ARG A 147 -13.68 -7.02 0.68
C ARG A 147 -14.45 -7.09 2.00
N GLU A 148 -13.90 -6.55 3.08
CA GLU A 148 -14.56 -6.52 4.40
C GLU A 148 -15.72 -5.53 4.44
N HIS A 149 -15.67 -4.47 3.63
CA HIS A 149 -16.68 -3.42 3.54
C HIS A 149 -17.60 -3.53 2.31
N SER A 150 -17.64 -4.69 1.66
CA SER A 150 -18.49 -4.93 0.49
C SER A 150 -19.01 -6.36 0.47
N ASP A 151 -20.30 -6.52 0.21
CA ASP A 151 -20.94 -7.83 -0.01
C ASP A 151 -20.80 -8.31 -1.47
N LYS A 152 -20.16 -7.51 -2.34
CA LYS A 152 -19.98 -7.80 -3.76
C LYS A 152 -18.85 -8.82 -4.00
N PRO A 153 -18.95 -9.64 -5.04
CA PRO A 153 -17.79 -10.34 -5.57
C PRO A 153 -16.68 -9.34 -5.92
N MET A 154 -15.42 -9.73 -5.78
CA MET A 154 -14.27 -8.86 -6.04
C MET A 154 -14.29 -8.23 -7.44
N SER A 155 -14.79 -8.96 -8.45
CA SER A 155 -14.97 -8.50 -9.83
C SER A 155 -16.03 -7.40 -10.00
N GLU A 156 -16.89 -7.18 -9.02
CA GLU A 156 -17.94 -6.16 -9.05
C GLU A 156 -17.62 -4.94 -8.17
N ILE A 157 -16.54 -5.02 -7.39
CA ILE A 157 -16.05 -3.89 -6.58
C ILE A 157 -15.44 -2.85 -7.51
N ARG A 158 -15.81 -1.59 -7.28
CA ARG A 158 -15.38 -0.42 -8.05
C ARG A 158 -14.68 0.55 -7.12
N TYR A 159 -13.49 0.99 -7.48
CA TYR A 159 -12.82 2.04 -6.71
C TYR A 159 -12.14 3.06 -7.59
N CYS A 160 -11.96 4.26 -7.04
CA CYS A 160 -11.22 5.34 -7.65
C CYS A 160 -10.05 5.72 -6.74
N TYR A 161 -8.84 5.68 -7.29
CA TYR A 161 -7.70 6.40 -6.71
C TYR A 161 -7.64 7.79 -7.34
N ILE A 162 -7.65 8.84 -6.51
CA ILE A 162 -7.72 10.22 -6.95
C ILE A 162 -6.61 11.08 -6.33
N GLY A 163 -5.90 11.86 -7.15
CA GLY A 163 -4.81 12.74 -6.72
C GLY A 163 -3.58 12.65 -7.61
N ASP A 164 -2.38 12.52 -7.03
CA ASP A 164 -1.14 12.27 -7.80
C ASP A 164 -1.04 10.80 -8.19
N THR A 165 -1.43 10.52 -9.42
CA THR A 165 -1.51 9.14 -9.92
C THR A 165 -0.17 8.59 -10.40
N ARG A 166 0.92 9.39 -10.36
CA ARG A 166 2.30 8.94 -10.61
C ARG A 166 2.96 8.35 -9.36
N SER A 167 2.31 8.43 -8.20
CA SER A 167 2.86 7.91 -6.96
C SER A 167 2.92 6.38 -6.97
N ASN A 168 3.72 5.80 -6.08
CA ASN A 168 3.74 4.36 -5.85
C ASN A 168 2.35 3.79 -5.50
N MET A 169 1.50 4.58 -4.83
CA MET A 169 0.12 4.20 -4.54
C MET A 169 -0.75 4.16 -5.80
N GLY A 170 -0.61 5.16 -6.69
CA GLY A 170 -1.30 5.19 -7.98
C GLY A 170 -0.93 3.98 -8.84
N HIS A 171 0.36 3.68 -8.97
CA HIS A 171 0.85 2.51 -9.71
C HIS A 171 0.34 1.20 -9.09
N SER A 172 0.53 1.05 -7.78
CA SER A 172 0.22 -0.21 -7.08
C SER A 172 -1.27 -0.51 -7.07
N LEU A 173 -2.14 0.49 -6.81
CA LEU A 173 -3.59 0.32 -6.86
C LEU A 173 -4.04 -0.03 -8.29
N MET A 174 -3.56 0.70 -9.31
CA MET A 174 -3.88 0.42 -10.70
C MET A 174 -3.58 -1.04 -11.07
N ILE A 175 -2.39 -1.52 -10.72
CA ILE A 175 -1.94 -2.87 -11.05
C ILE A 175 -2.67 -3.93 -10.22
N ALA A 176 -2.81 -3.72 -8.90
CA ALA A 176 -3.44 -4.69 -8.00
C ALA A 176 -4.93 -4.92 -8.33
N GLY A 177 -5.68 -3.86 -8.60
CA GLY A 177 -7.08 -4.00 -8.99
C GLY A 177 -7.26 -4.73 -10.32
N CYS A 178 -6.40 -4.43 -11.32
CA CYS A 178 -6.38 -5.16 -12.59
C CYS A 178 -5.96 -6.63 -12.41
N LEU A 179 -5.04 -6.92 -11.48
CA LEU A 179 -4.66 -8.29 -11.15
C LEU A 179 -5.84 -9.12 -10.65
N VAL A 180 -6.68 -8.55 -9.79
CA VAL A 180 -7.78 -9.30 -9.16
C VAL A 180 -9.14 -9.16 -9.86
N GLY A 181 -9.20 -8.42 -10.97
CA GLY A 181 -10.39 -8.33 -11.83
C GLY A 181 -11.41 -7.26 -11.42
N MET A 182 -11.01 -6.19 -10.72
CA MET A 182 -11.90 -5.10 -10.27
C MET A 182 -12.17 -4.04 -11.36
N ASP A 183 -13.17 -3.15 -11.13
CA ASP A 183 -13.35 -1.88 -11.87
C ASP A 183 -12.46 -0.82 -11.20
N VAL A 184 -11.35 -0.51 -11.83
CA VAL A 184 -10.31 0.39 -11.33
C VAL A 184 -10.38 1.73 -12.05
N ARG A 185 -10.38 2.80 -11.28
CA ARG A 185 -10.30 4.15 -11.84
C ARG A 185 -9.14 4.91 -11.24
N ILE A 186 -8.35 5.50 -12.12
CA ILE A 186 -7.19 6.33 -11.79
C ILE A 186 -7.52 7.75 -12.24
N CYS A 187 -7.72 8.64 -11.28
CA CYS A 187 -8.20 9.99 -11.53
C CYS A 187 -7.18 11.03 -11.06
N GLY A 188 -6.70 11.83 -12.00
CA GLY A 188 -5.76 12.91 -11.72
C GLY A 188 -5.47 13.73 -12.96
N PRO A 189 -4.80 14.90 -12.83
CA PRO A 189 -4.44 15.73 -13.96
C PRO A 189 -3.56 14.97 -14.95
N LYS A 190 -3.74 15.16 -16.23
CA LYS A 190 -3.01 14.44 -17.30
C LYS A 190 -1.49 14.46 -17.15
N SER A 191 -0.95 15.58 -16.62
CA SER A 191 0.49 15.72 -16.35
C SER A 191 1.00 14.84 -15.20
N LEU A 192 0.10 14.23 -14.42
CA LEU A 192 0.38 13.33 -13.32
C LEU A 192 -0.15 11.90 -13.56
N TRP A 193 -0.48 11.53 -14.78
CA TRP A 193 -0.85 10.15 -15.10
C TRP A 193 0.34 9.21 -14.94
N PRO A 194 0.10 7.93 -14.59
CA PRO A 194 1.15 6.93 -14.56
C PRO A 194 1.90 6.86 -15.89
N ALA A 195 3.20 6.61 -15.85
CA ALA A 195 3.98 6.44 -17.06
C ALA A 195 3.48 5.23 -17.89
N ASP A 196 3.72 5.26 -19.20
CA ASP A 196 3.21 4.28 -20.17
C ASP A 196 3.57 2.83 -19.80
N GLU A 197 4.73 2.62 -19.20
CA GLU A 197 5.17 1.29 -18.74
C GLU A 197 4.24 0.70 -17.68
N TYR A 198 3.82 1.49 -16.68
CA TYR A 198 2.88 1.03 -15.65
C TYR A 198 1.47 0.85 -16.20
N GLN A 199 1.04 1.76 -17.09
CA GLN A 199 -0.24 1.62 -17.77
C GLN A 199 -0.28 0.34 -18.61
N LYS A 200 0.81 0.02 -19.33
CA LYS A 200 0.92 -1.21 -20.12
C LYS A 200 0.77 -2.46 -19.25
N ILE A 201 1.48 -2.53 -18.13
CA ILE A 201 1.35 -3.64 -17.17
C ILE A 201 -0.11 -3.81 -16.72
N ALA A 202 -0.76 -2.71 -16.33
CA ALA A 202 -2.15 -2.75 -15.89
C ALA A 202 -3.12 -3.16 -17.01
N ARG A 203 -2.93 -2.70 -18.25
CA ARG A 203 -3.74 -3.09 -19.42
C ARG A 203 -3.58 -4.57 -19.78
N ASP A 204 -2.38 -5.10 -19.70
CA ASP A 204 -2.12 -6.52 -19.93
C ASP A 204 -2.84 -7.39 -18.86
N LEU A 205 -2.86 -6.94 -17.59
CA LEU A 205 -3.60 -7.60 -16.51
C LEU A 205 -5.13 -7.44 -16.66
N GLU A 206 -5.61 -6.27 -17.05
CA GLU A 206 -7.02 -6.00 -17.37
C GLU A 206 -7.54 -7.00 -18.40
N ALA A 207 -6.84 -7.13 -19.51
CA ALA A 207 -7.22 -8.05 -20.59
C ALA A 207 -7.21 -9.53 -20.12
N LYS A 208 -6.23 -9.89 -19.27
CA LYS A 208 -6.06 -11.27 -18.80
C LYS A 208 -7.08 -11.67 -17.74
N ASN A 209 -7.46 -10.75 -16.85
CA ASN A 209 -8.22 -11.06 -15.64
C ASN A 209 -9.67 -10.55 -15.66
N GLY A 210 -10.10 -9.89 -16.75
CA GLY A 210 -11.45 -9.36 -16.89
C GLY A 210 -11.72 -8.13 -16.01
N ALA A 211 -10.68 -7.41 -15.62
CA ALA A 211 -10.80 -6.12 -14.94
C ALA A 211 -11.31 -5.04 -15.90
N LYS A 212 -11.61 -3.87 -15.34
CA LYS A 212 -11.88 -2.66 -16.13
C LYS A 212 -11.01 -1.53 -15.60
N LEU A 213 -10.17 -0.95 -16.46
CA LEU A 213 -9.32 0.18 -16.14
C LEU A 213 -9.77 1.45 -16.86
N THR A 214 -10.05 2.49 -16.07
CA THR A 214 -10.34 3.83 -16.58
C THR A 214 -9.32 4.81 -16.02
N ILE A 215 -8.67 5.60 -16.89
CA ILE A 215 -7.80 6.70 -16.50
C ILE A 215 -8.48 7.99 -16.97
N THR A 216 -8.71 8.93 -16.07
CA THR A 216 -9.46 10.16 -16.34
C THR A 216 -8.89 11.37 -15.62
N ASP A 217 -9.10 12.56 -16.17
CA ASP A 217 -8.81 13.83 -15.52
C ASP A 217 -10.08 14.55 -14.99
N ASP A 218 -11.26 13.93 -15.15
CA ASP A 218 -12.51 14.44 -14.57
C ASP A 218 -12.81 13.75 -13.23
N PRO A 219 -12.75 14.48 -12.08
CA PRO A 219 -13.04 13.93 -10.77
C PRO A 219 -14.45 13.32 -10.65
N LYS A 220 -15.46 13.91 -11.31
CA LYS A 220 -16.84 13.42 -11.24
C LYS A 220 -17.00 12.10 -11.98
N ASP A 221 -16.39 11.98 -13.16
CA ASP A 221 -16.38 10.73 -13.90
C ASP A 221 -15.58 9.65 -13.18
N GLY A 222 -14.47 10.03 -12.55
CA GLY A 222 -13.64 9.12 -11.75
C GLY A 222 -14.42 8.48 -10.61
N VAL A 223 -15.20 9.25 -9.86
CA VAL A 223 -15.89 8.73 -8.67
C VAL A 223 -17.30 8.19 -8.93
N LYS A 224 -17.86 8.35 -10.14
CA LYS A 224 -19.24 7.97 -10.43
C LYS A 224 -19.52 6.49 -10.23
N GLY A 225 -20.37 6.14 -9.27
CA GLY A 225 -20.83 4.78 -8.98
C GLY A 225 -19.76 3.87 -8.36
N VAL A 226 -18.68 4.44 -7.79
CA VAL A 226 -17.67 3.63 -7.09
C VAL A 226 -18.12 3.25 -5.67
N ASP A 227 -17.53 2.21 -5.15
CA ASP A 227 -17.73 1.74 -3.78
C ASP A 227 -16.69 2.36 -2.84
N PHE A 228 -15.50 2.68 -3.36
CA PHE A 228 -14.39 3.23 -2.58
C PHE A 228 -13.72 4.38 -3.31
N ILE A 229 -13.39 5.45 -2.56
CA ILE A 229 -12.55 6.55 -3.02
C ILE A 229 -11.29 6.53 -2.18
N HIS A 230 -10.15 6.36 -2.84
CA HIS A 230 -8.84 6.29 -2.22
C HIS A 230 -7.98 7.49 -2.65
N THR A 231 -7.29 8.12 -1.71
CA THR A 231 -6.29 9.16 -2.00
C THR A 231 -5.03 8.95 -1.17
N ASP A 232 -4.00 9.72 -1.46
CA ASP A 232 -2.75 9.76 -0.73
C ASP A 232 -2.24 11.20 -0.69
N VAL A 233 -1.24 11.48 0.13
CA VAL A 233 -0.62 12.81 0.22
C VAL A 233 -0.17 13.30 -1.16
N TRP A 234 -0.37 14.59 -1.42
CA TRP A 234 -0.01 15.17 -2.72
C TRP A 234 1.48 15.43 -2.89
N VAL A 235 2.22 15.45 -1.78
CA VAL A 235 3.66 15.62 -1.77
C VAL A 235 4.27 14.58 -0.83
N SER A 236 5.18 13.78 -1.36
CA SER A 236 5.83 12.72 -0.58
C SER A 236 6.82 13.28 0.44
N MET A 237 7.04 12.55 1.52
CA MET A 237 8.06 12.91 2.51
C MET A 237 9.43 13.01 1.85
N GLY A 238 10.08 14.18 2.03
CA GLY A 238 11.42 14.45 1.49
C GLY A 238 11.43 15.25 0.19
N GLU A 239 10.28 15.54 -0.43
CA GLU A 239 10.23 16.47 -1.57
C GLU A 239 10.46 17.93 -1.13
N PRO A 240 11.12 18.76 -1.97
CA PRO A 240 11.37 20.18 -1.66
C PRO A 240 10.08 20.99 -1.46
N LYS A 241 10.11 21.97 -0.57
CA LYS A 241 8.94 22.83 -0.28
C LYS A 241 8.43 23.60 -1.52
N GLU A 242 9.30 23.88 -2.46
CA GLU A 242 8.97 24.57 -3.72
C GLU A 242 7.98 23.75 -4.60
N VAL A 243 7.99 22.45 -4.44
CA VAL A 243 7.08 21.54 -5.15
C VAL A 243 5.64 21.69 -4.63
N TRP A 244 5.46 22.03 -3.36
CA TRP A 244 4.15 22.10 -2.69
C TRP A 244 3.18 23.05 -3.38
N LYS A 245 3.61 24.28 -3.67
CA LYS A 245 2.73 25.28 -4.29
C LYS A 245 2.14 24.79 -5.60
N LYS A 246 3.00 24.28 -6.49
CA LYS A 246 2.58 23.77 -7.80
C LYS A 246 1.68 22.56 -7.68
N ARG A 247 1.95 21.66 -6.71
CA ARG A 247 1.13 20.47 -6.47
C ARG A 247 -0.25 20.84 -5.94
N ILE A 248 -0.33 21.74 -4.96
CA ILE A 248 -1.59 22.22 -4.39
C ILE A 248 -2.43 22.86 -5.48
N GLU A 249 -1.87 23.80 -6.26
CA GLU A 249 -2.59 24.46 -7.36
C GLU A 249 -3.16 23.44 -8.37
N LEU A 250 -2.38 22.41 -8.71
CA LEU A 250 -2.75 21.39 -9.70
C LEU A 250 -3.77 20.38 -9.14
N LEU A 251 -3.64 20.01 -7.87
CA LEU A 251 -4.41 18.92 -7.26
C LEU A 251 -5.64 19.38 -6.46
N THR A 252 -5.79 20.67 -6.17
CA THR A 252 -6.98 21.21 -5.48
C THR A 252 -8.32 20.72 -6.09
N PRO A 253 -8.50 20.63 -7.42
CA PRO A 253 -9.74 20.08 -7.99
C PRO A 253 -9.99 18.60 -7.67
N TYR A 254 -8.98 17.89 -7.18
CA TYR A 254 -9.01 16.46 -6.87
C TYR A 254 -9.04 16.18 -5.36
N GLN A 255 -9.22 17.22 -4.52
CA GLN A 255 -9.38 17.04 -3.07
C GLN A 255 -10.63 16.20 -2.78
N VAL A 256 -10.46 15.21 -1.92
CA VAL A 256 -11.60 14.41 -1.44
C VAL A 256 -12.34 15.21 -0.37
N ASN A 257 -13.49 15.71 -0.72
CA ASN A 257 -14.40 16.45 0.14
C ASN A 257 -15.80 15.84 0.07
N MET A 258 -16.70 16.31 0.91
CA MET A 258 -18.05 15.77 1.00
C MET A 258 -18.85 15.91 -0.32
N ALA A 259 -18.59 16.95 -1.10
CA ALA A 259 -19.21 17.12 -2.43
C ALA A 259 -18.75 16.04 -3.42
N LEU A 260 -17.46 15.70 -3.40
CA LEU A 260 -16.90 14.62 -4.23
C LEU A 260 -17.43 13.24 -3.79
N MET A 261 -17.49 12.98 -2.48
CA MET A 261 -18.09 11.75 -1.94
C MET A 261 -19.53 11.58 -2.43
N LYS A 262 -20.34 12.63 -2.35
CA LYS A 262 -21.74 12.64 -2.85
C LYS A 262 -21.82 12.49 -4.37
N ALA A 263 -20.85 12.99 -5.13
CA ALA A 263 -20.81 12.88 -6.59
C ALA A 263 -20.65 11.43 -7.06
N SER A 264 -20.21 10.51 -6.21
CA SER A 264 -20.22 9.07 -6.50
C SER A 264 -21.62 8.55 -6.80
N GLY A 265 -22.67 9.15 -6.24
CA GLY A 265 -24.06 8.69 -6.31
C GLY A 265 -24.30 7.38 -5.54
N ASN A 266 -23.30 6.87 -4.83
CA ASN A 266 -23.39 5.67 -3.99
C ASN A 266 -23.52 6.09 -2.52
N PRO A 267 -24.66 5.83 -1.84
CA PRO A 267 -24.84 6.21 -0.43
C PRO A 267 -23.95 5.41 0.53
N HIS A 268 -23.35 4.33 0.07
CA HIS A 268 -22.47 3.46 0.86
C HIS A 268 -20.99 3.63 0.49
N VAL A 269 -20.64 4.66 -0.27
CA VAL A 269 -19.24 4.91 -0.64
C VAL A 269 -18.37 5.09 0.60
N ARG A 270 -17.17 4.49 0.60
CA ARG A 270 -16.20 4.58 1.69
C ARG A 270 -14.97 5.35 1.25
N PHE A 271 -14.37 6.04 2.19
CA PHE A 271 -13.10 6.75 2.01
C PHE A 271 -11.95 5.89 2.52
N MET A 272 -10.85 5.85 1.77
CA MET A 272 -9.63 5.11 2.07
C MET A 272 -8.40 5.99 1.94
N HIS A 273 -7.40 5.74 2.78
CA HIS A 273 -6.11 6.44 2.77
C HIS A 273 -5.03 5.56 3.40
N CYS A 274 -3.85 5.46 2.81
CA CYS A 274 -2.76 4.65 3.37
C CYS A 274 -2.12 5.25 4.64
N LEU A 275 -2.42 6.51 4.95
CA LEU A 275 -1.90 7.30 6.06
C LEU A 275 -0.37 7.50 6.02
N PRO A 276 0.15 8.64 6.51
CA PRO A 276 -0.58 9.73 7.19
C PRO A 276 -1.37 10.59 6.21
N ALA A 277 -2.41 11.27 6.70
CA ALA A 277 -3.21 12.22 5.95
C ALA A 277 -3.04 13.64 6.49
N PHE A 278 -3.10 14.63 5.58
CA PHE A 278 -3.12 16.05 5.96
C PHE A 278 -4.58 16.55 5.87
N HIS A 279 -5.39 16.19 6.86
CA HIS A 279 -6.81 16.54 6.93
C HIS A 279 -7.11 17.72 7.87
N ASP A 280 -6.15 18.09 8.72
CA ASP A 280 -6.28 19.16 9.71
C ASP A 280 -4.99 19.95 9.92
N THR A 281 -4.95 20.81 10.94
CA THR A 281 -3.81 21.62 11.33
C THR A 281 -3.15 21.18 12.64
N GLU A 282 -3.43 19.96 13.15
CA GLU A 282 -2.88 19.52 14.44
C GLU A 282 -1.41 19.11 14.34
N THR A 283 -0.93 18.76 13.15
CA THR A 283 0.47 18.41 12.93
C THR A 283 1.30 19.66 12.61
N THR A 284 2.61 19.64 12.94
CA THR A 284 3.53 20.74 12.62
C THR A 284 3.54 21.05 11.12
N LEU A 285 3.55 20.02 10.28
CA LEU A 285 3.55 20.21 8.83
C LEU A 285 2.19 20.69 8.31
N GLY A 286 1.07 20.17 8.85
CA GLY A 286 -0.27 20.65 8.52
C GLY A 286 -0.45 22.13 8.80
N LYS A 287 0.04 22.63 9.97
CA LYS A 287 0.07 24.07 10.29
C LYS A 287 0.86 24.88 9.28
N GLN A 288 2.07 24.44 8.94
CA GLN A 288 2.93 25.12 7.96
C GLN A 288 2.28 25.21 6.57
N ILE A 289 1.59 24.16 6.15
CA ILE A 289 0.88 24.13 4.86
C ILE A 289 -0.33 25.07 4.90
N ALA A 290 -1.12 25.03 5.97
CA ALA A 290 -2.27 25.90 6.16
C ALA A 290 -1.87 27.39 6.13
N GLU A 291 -0.80 27.74 6.84
CA GLU A 291 -0.26 29.12 6.89
C GLU A 291 0.31 29.57 5.53
N ALA A 292 1.04 28.70 4.85
CA ALA A 292 1.73 29.04 3.59
C ALA A 292 0.78 29.08 2.37
N TYR A 293 -0.26 28.23 2.36
CA TYR A 293 -1.09 28.00 1.16
C TYR A 293 -2.59 28.16 1.42
N GLY A 294 -3.03 28.49 2.62
CA GLY A 294 -4.44 28.69 2.96
C GLY A 294 -5.25 27.39 3.04
N MET A 295 -4.60 26.23 3.14
CA MET A 295 -5.26 24.92 3.21
C MET A 295 -5.62 24.59 4.66
N THR A 296 -6.61 25.28 5.21
CA THR A 296 -7.01 25.15 6.62
C THR A 296 -7.97 23.97 6.88
N ASP A 297 -8.63 23.44 5.84
CA ASP A 297 -9.55 22.31 5.91
C ASP A 297 -8.98 21.12 5.12
N GLY A 298 -7.79 20.71 5.53
CA GLY A 298 -7.08 19.59 4.91
C GLY A 298 -6.44 19.90 3.55
N VAL A 299 -5.60 18.99 3.08
CA VAL A 299 -4.89 19.08 1.80
C VAL A 299 -5.51 18.15 0.78
N GLU A 300 -5.22 16.85 0.83
CA GLU A 300 -5.76 15.84 -0.08
C GLU A 300 -7.17 15.37 0.31
N VAL A 301 -7.55 15.56 1.56
CA VAL A 301 -8.87 15.22 2.09
C VAL A 301 -9.28 16.26 3.13
N THR A 302 -10.58 16.62 3.16
CA THR A 302 -11.12 17.53 4.18
C THR A 302 -11.31 16.81 5.52
N ASN A 303 -11.22 17.58 6.62
CA ASN A 303 -11.46 17.03 7.95
C ASN A 303 -12.87 16.44 8.10
N GLU A 304 -13.89 17.06 7.45
CA GLU A 304 -15.26 16.55 7.44
C GLU A 304 -15.36 15.12 6.91
N VAL A 305 -14.65 14.79 5.82
CA VAL A 305 -14.63 13.42 5.27
C VAL A 305 -13.81 12.50 6.16
N PHE A 306 -12.65 12.97 6.62
CA PHE A 306 -11.73 12.15 7.40
C PHE A 306 -12.30 11.73 8.76
N GLU A 307 -13.05 12.58 9.42
CA GLU A 307 -13.73 12.29 10.70
C GLU A 307 -15.12 11.67 10.56
N SER A 308 -15.58 11.43 9.33
CA SER A 308 -16.90 10.83 9.08
C SER A 308 -16.88 9.30 9.21
N GLU A 309 -18.08 8.71 9.36
CA GLU A 309 -18.29 7.25 9.32
C GLU A 309 -17.97 6.62 7.96
N MET A 310 -17.74 7.42 6.92
CA MET A 310 -17.31 6.92 5.62
C MET A 310 -15.84 6.54 5.60
N ASN A 311 -15.03 7.06 6.55
CA ASN A 311 -13.61 6.78 6.64
C ASN A 311 -13.36 5.38 7.21
N ILE A 312 -12.67 4.55 6.44
CA ILE A 312 -12.21 3.21 6.84
C ILE A 312 -10.67 3.07 6.80
N ALA A 313 -9.95 4.21 6.80
CA ALA A 313 -8.49 4.21 6.72
C ALA A 313 -7.81 3.57 7.96
N PHE A 314 -8.47 3.57 9.11
CA PHE A 314 -7.92 2.96 10.32
C PHE A 314 -8.02 1.43 10.27
N GLU A 315 -9.14 0.89 9.79
CA GLU A 315 -9.30 -0.55 9.51
C GLU A 315 -8.36 -0.99 8.39
N GLN A 316 -8.17 -0.16 7.37
CA GLN A 316 -7.18 -0.38 6.32
C GLN A 316 -5.76 -0.45 6.89
N ALA A 317 -5.42 0.44 7.82
CA ALA A 317 -4.11 0.42 8.50
C ALA A 317 -3.94 -0.82 9.39
N GLU A 318 -4.99 -1.24 10.10
CA GLU A 318 -4.99 -2.47 10.89
C GLU A 318 -4.78 -3.69 9.99
N ASN A 319 -5.46 -3.77 8.85
CA ASN A 319 -5.35 -4.87 7.91
C ASN A 319 -3.92 -5.07 7.36
N ARG A 320 -3.04 -4.04 7.44
CA ARG A 320 -1.60 -4.20 7.18
C ARG A 320 -0.97 -5.28 8.04
N LEU A 321 -1.31 -5.30 9.34
CA LEU A 321 -0.84 -6.34 10.25
C LEU A 321 -1.26 -7.74 9.79
N HIS A 322 -2.54 -7.91 9.46
CA HIS A 322 -3.09 -9.23 9.15
C HIS A 322 -2.61 -9.77 7.80
N THR A 323 -2.49 -8.90 6.80
CA THR A 323 -2.01 -9.28 5.47
C THR A 323 -0.51 -9.55 5.43
N ILE A 324 0.29 -8.78 6.17
CA ILE A 324 1.72 -9.05 6.35
C ILE A 324 1.92 -10.37 7.09
N LYS A 325 1.14 -10.63 8.15
CA LYS A 325 1.16 -11.91 8.85
C LYS A 325 0.87 -13.08 7.91
N ALA A 326 -0.16 -12.95 7.07
CA ALA A 326 -0.50 -13.98 6.09
C ALA A 326 0.62 -14.21 5.07
N LEU A 327 1.27 -13.13 4.60
CA LEU A 327 2.41 -13.22 3.70
C LEU A 327 3.56 -13.99 4.35
N LEU A 328 3.93 -13.63 5.58
CA LEU A 328 4.99 -14.31 6.33
C LEU A 328 4.66 -15.79 6.57
N VAL A 329 3.46 -16.11 7.03
CA VAL A 329 3.00 -17.50 7.25
C VAL A 329 2.99 -18.30 5.95
N ALA A 330 2.51 -17.74 4.84
CA ALA A 330 2.44 -18.43 3.57
C ALA A 330 3.81 -18.71 2.95
N THR A 331 4.81 -17.88 3.25
CA THR A 331 6.13 -17.97 2.61
C THR A 331 7.21 -18.59 3.49
N LEU A 332 7.04 -18.55 4.82
CA LEU A 332 8.02 -19.06 5.79
C LEU A 332 7.46 -20.15 6.70
N GLY A 333 6.13 -20.22 6.87
CA GLY A 333 5.49 -21.17 7.77
C GLY A 333 5.66 -22.62 7.34
N ASP A 334 5.68 -23.51 8.33
CA ASP A 334 5.75 -24.97 8.14
C ASP A 334 4.35 -25.57 7.86
#